data_359d42ef0470903730cd749568626f4b
#
_entry.id   359d42ef0470903730cd749568626f4b
#
_cell.length_a   1.000
_cell.length_b   1.000
_cell.length_c   1.000
_cell.angle_alpha   90.00
_cell.angle_beta   90.00
_cell.angle_gamma   90.00
#
_symmetry.space_group_name_H-M   'P 1'
#
loop_
_entity.id
_entity.type
_entity.pdbx_description
1 polymer ?
#
loop_
_entity_poly.entity_id
_entity_poly.type
_entity_poly.pdbx_seq_one_letter_code
_entity_poly.pdbx_strand_id
1 'polypeptide(L)'
;MTKEELLQKLTLVAMDHADITTLDKPIIGTHSLAPCLGILLYDEEKKMALVAHARSGNPIPALDELFTIIYKNRLSSTKFKYKIFDGYYKEEAKFYHTKEIIKKHFKEYIPFNEEEIPSTALIKNPNLEANEFYFDASTGKCVTSEALALLLEDSTITEEENKPKHR
;
A
#
# COMPACT_ATOMS: atom_id res chain seq x y z
N MET A 1 -16.87 -12.00 4.79
CA MET A 1 -15.91 -12.26 3.68
C MET A 1 -14.99 -13.40 4.08
N THR A 2 -14.89 -14.40 3.22
CA THR A 2 -13.97 -15.50 3.42
C THR A 2 -12.57 -15.13 2.94
N LYS A 3 -11.59 -15.95 3.31
CA LYS A 3 -10.21 -15.76 2.83
C LYS A 3 -10.15 -15.81 1.30
N GLU A 4 -10.87 -16.75 0.70
CA GLU A 4 -10.90 -16.89 -0.75
C GLU A 4 -11.49 -15.65 -1.41
N GLU A 5 -12.56 -15.11 -0.85
CA GLU A 5 -13.16 -13.87 -1.35
C GLU A 5 -12.19 -12.69 -1.23
N LEU A 6 -11.47 -12.60 -0.11
CA LEU A 6 -10.47 -11.57 0.08
C LEU A 6 -9.36 -11.67 -0.98
N LEU A 7 -8.83 -12.87 -1.19
CA LEU A 7 -7.77 -13.08 -2.16
C LEU A 7 -8.22 -12.78 -3.59
N GLN A 8 -9.46 -13.06 -3.91
CA GLN A 8 -10.01 -12.75 -5.23
C GLN A 8 -10.19 -11.24 -5.44
N LYS A 9 -10.41 -10.50 -4.36
CA LYS A 9 -10.64 -9.05 -4.42
C LYS A 9 -9.39 -8.22 -4.16
N LEU A 10 -8.26 -8.87 -3.84
CA LEU A 10 -7.03 -8.22 -3.44
C LEU A 10 -6.05 -8.12 -4.60
N THR A 11 -5.51 -6.92 -4.79
CA THR A 11 -4.32 -6.68 -5.59
C THR A 11 -3.16 -6.45 -4.64
N LEU A 12 -2.16 -7.30 -4.71
CA LEU A 12 -0.97 -7.22 -3.85
C LEU A 12 0.18 -6.63 -4.64
N VAL A 13 0.75 -5.55 -4.13
CA VAL A 13 1.80 -4.80 -4.81
C VAL A 13 3.17 -5.26 -4.33
N ALA A 14 4.02 -5.65 -5.26
CA ALA A 14 5.38 -6.10 -4.97
C ALA A 14 6.34 -4.91 -4.85
N MET A 15 7.51 -5.14 -4.25
CA MET A 15 8.56 -4.14 -4.11
C MET A 15 8.97 -3.58 -5.48
N ASP A 16 9.18 -2.29 -5.55
CA ASP A 16 9.52 -1.51 -6.75
C ASP A 16 8.39 -1.41 -7.77
N HIS A 17 7.18 -1.82 -7.41
CA HIS A 17 6.01 -1.78 -8.28
C HIS A 17 4.90 -0.90 -7.73
N ALA A 18 3.93 -0.62 -8.58
CA ALA A 18 2.69 0.04 -8.23
C ALA A 18 1.53 -0.64 -8.96
N ASP A 19 0.33 -0.51 -8.43
CA ASP A 19 -0.87 -1.05 -9.07
C ASP A 19 -2.09 -0.23 -8.67
N ILE A 20 -3.23 -0.57 -9.26
CA ILE A 20 -4.48 0.17 -9.12
C ILE A 20 -5.64 -0.81 -8.87
N THR A 21 -6.62 -0.37 -8.10
CA THR A 21 -7.85 -1.14 -7.89
C THR A 21 -8.73 -1.18 -9.13
N THR A 22 -9.57 -2.19 -9.21
CA THR A 22 -10.64 -2.28 -10.20
C THR A 22 -11.97 -2.51 -9.48
N LEU A 23 -13.07 -2.49 -10.21
CA LEU A 23 -14.38 -2.78 -9.62
C LEU A 23 -14.44 -4.20 -9.06
N ASP A 24 -13.79 -5.14 -9.74
CA ASP A 24 -13.76 -6.54 -9.30
C ASP A 24 -12.73 -6.78 -8.20
N LYS A 25 -11.68 -5.95 -8.16
CA LYS A 25 -10.62 -6.03 -7.15
C LYS A 25 -10.48 -4.69 -6.44
N PRO A 26 -11.40 -4.37 -5.52
CA PRO A 26 -11.39 -3.08 -4.84
C PRO A 26 -10.41 -2.98 -3.69
N ILE A 27 -9.79 -4.08 -3.27
CA ILE A 27 -8.84 -4.08 -2.16
C ILE A 27 -7.43 -4.12 -2.72
N ILE A 28 -6.58 -3.22 -2.25
CA ILE A 28 -5.20 -3.13 -2.67
C ILE A 28 -4.30 -2.97 -1.46
N GLY A 29 -3.13 -3.57 -1.50
CA GLY A 29 -2.22 -3.45 -0.39
C GLY A 29 -0.84 -3.96 -0.73
N THR A 30 0.01 -3.93 0.27
CA THR A 30 1.37 -4.44 0.17
C THR A 30 1.82 -4.94 1.53
N HIS A 31 2.73 -5.88 1.51
CA HIS A 31 3.33 -6.44 2.72
C HIS A 31 4.85 -6.35 2.65
N SER A 32 5.51 -6.83 3.66
CA SER A 32 6.98 -6.87 3.71
C SER A 32 7.62 -5.49 3.66
N LEU A 33 6.95 -4.49 4.23
CA LEU A 33 7.53 -3.16 4.41
C LEU A 33 8.48 -3.22 5.61
N ALA A 34 9.72 -3.61 5.35
CA ALA A 34 10.78 -3.62 6.35
C ALA A 34 11.61 -2.34 6.22
N PRO A 35 12.53 -2.23 5.25
CA PRO A 35 13.20 -0.96 4.98
C PRO A 35 12.48 -0.12 3.90
N CYS A 36 11.30 -0.51 3.48
CA CYS A 36 10.56 0.12 2.40
C CYS A 36 9.45 1.02 2.92
N LEU A 37 8.87 1.82 2.03
CA LEU A 37 7.73 2.69 2.30
C LEU A 37 6.57 2.29 1.41
N GLY A 38 5.35 2.35 1.95
CA GLY A 38 4.14 2.19 1.17
C GLY A 38 3.53 3.54 0.84
N ILE A 39 3.04 3.68 -0.38
CA ILE A 39 2.38 4.90 -0.82
C ILE A 39 0.97 4.53 -1.24
N LEU A 40 -0.02 5.17 -0.65
CA LEU A 40 -1.42 4.98 -0.98
C LEU A 40 -1.98 6.28 -1.53
N LEU A 41 -2.59 6.21 -2.71
CA LEU A 41 -3.36 7.30 -3.29
C LEU A 41 -4.82 6.87 -3.37
N TYR A 42 -5.74 7.74 -3.00
CA TYR A 42 -7.16 7.42 -3.00
C TYR A 42 -7.99 8.53 -3.61
N ASP A 43 -8.81 8.18 -4.60
CA ASP A 43 -9.84 9.02 -5.16
C ASP A 43 -11.18 8.55 -4.60
N GLU A 44 -11.68 9.28 -3.61
CA GLU A 44 -12.93 8.95 -2.91
C GLU A 44 -14.15 9.01 -3.82
N GLU A 45 -14.16 9.94 -4.75
CA GLU A 45 -15.25 10.12 -5.68
C GLU A 45 -15.40 8.94 -6.64
N LYS A 46 -14.29 8.47 -7.18
CA LYS A 46 -14.27 7.31 -8.08
C LYS A 46 -14.16 5.98 -7.37
N LYS A 47 -13.94 5.99 -6.07
CA LYS A 47 -13.70 4.78 -5.26
C LYS A 47 -12.59 3.94 -5.84
N MET A 48 -11.45 4.59 -6.06
CA MET A 48 -10.31 4.00 -6.73
C MET A 48 -9.04 4.33 -5.96
N ALA A 49 -8.19 3.34 -5.76
CA ALA A 49 -6.94 3.51 -5.04
C ALA A 49 -5.76 2.96 -5.82
N LEU A 50 -4.60 3.56 -5.58
CA LEU A 50 -3.33 3.10 -6.11
C LEU A 50 -2.38 2.90 -4.94
N VAL A 51 -1.53 1.89 -5.05
CA VAL A 51 -0.49 1.62 -4.06
C VAL A 51 0.84 1.45 -4.77
N ALA A 52 1.89 1.99 -4.19
CA ALA A 52 3.26 1.76 -4.60
C ALA A 52 4.07 1.24 -3.41
N HIS A 53 4.99 0.31 -3.67
CA HIS A 53 5.92 -0.22 -2.67
C HIS A 53 7.31 0.30 -3.02
N ALA A 54 7.71 1.37 -2.35
CA ALA A 54 8.92 2.11 -2.67
C ALA A 54 10.08 1.69 -1.78
N ARG A 55 11.22 1.43 -2.39
CA ARG A 55 12.43 1.09 -1.68
C ARG A 55 12.99 2.34 -0.98
N SER A 56 13.36 2.20 0.28
CA SER A 56 14.04 3.27 1.00
C SER A 56 15.38 3.58 0.33
N GLY A 57 15.64 4.87 0.12
CA GLY A 57 16.85 5.32 -0.57
C GLY A 57 16.71 5.40 -2.08
N ASN A 58 15.87 4.60 -2.70
CA ASN A 58 15.62 4.66 -4.14
C ASN A 58 14.15 4.37 -4.47
N PRO A 59 13.26 5.35 -4.30
CA PRO A 59 11.82 5.16 -4.58
C PRO A 59 11.46 5.30 -6.05
N ILE A 60 12.40 5.66 -6.91
CA ILE A 60 12.12 6.03 -8.30
C ILE A 60 11.44 4.92 -9.11
N PRO A 61 11.88 3.66 -9.07
CA PRO A 61 11.19 2.63 -9.87
C PRO A 61 9.70 2.51 -9.53
N ALA A 62 9.33 2.52 -8.24
CA ALA A 62 7.94 2.46 -7.83
C ALA A 62 7.16 3.72 -8.23
N LEU A 63 7.78 4.90 -8.09
CA LEU A 63 7.17 6.16 -8.50
C LEU A 63 6.93 6.23 -10.00
N ASP A 64 7.90 5.80 -10.79
CA ASP A 64 7.76 5.79 -12.25
C ASP A 64 6.58 4.91 -12.68
N GLU A 65 6.44 3.75 -12.07
CA GLU A 65 5.31 2.87 -12.37
C GLU A 65 3.98 3.48 -11.91
N LEU A 66 3.96 4.10 -10.75
CA LEU A 66 2.78 4.79 -10.24
C LEU A 66 2.33 5.91 -11.20
N PHE A 67 3.25 6.75 -11.63
CA PHE A 67 2.95 7.84 -12.55
C PHE A 67 2.52 7.32 -13.92
N THR A 68 3.12 6.22 -14.38
CA THR A 68 2.73 5.58 -15.62
C THR A 68 1.28 5.10 -15.57
N ILE A 69 0.87 4.49 -14.47
CA ILE A 69 -0.52 4.05 -14.28
C ILE A 69 -1.47 5.25 -14.31
N ILE A 70 -1.13 6.32 -13.60
CA ILE A 70 -1.94 7.54 -13.56
C ILE A 70 -2.09 8.12 -14.96
N TYR A 71 -0.99 8.22 -15.68
CA TYR A 71 -0.98 8.78 -17.04
C TYR A 71 -1.77 7.90 -18.02
N LYS A 72 -1.53 6.60 -18.03
CA LYS A 72 -2.20 5.67 -18.96
C LYS A 72 -3.70 5.62 -18.74
N ASN A 73 -4.14 5.73 -17.50
CA ASN A 73 -5.56 5.70 -17.17
C ASN A 73 -6.21 7.08 -17.18
N ARG A 74 -5.46 8.11 -17.54
CA ARG A 74 -5.94 9.51 -17.60
C ARG A 74 -6.61 9.95 -16.32
N LEU A 75 -5.99 9.62 -15.19
CA LEU A 75 -6.54 9.93 -13.87
C LEU A 75 -6.24 11.38 -13.50
N SER A 76 -7.19 12.01 -12.79
CA SER A 76 -7.00 13.37 -12.30
C SER A 76 -6.23 13.33 -10.99
N SER A 77 -4.99 13.74 -11.03
CA SER A 77 -4.12 13.75 -9.85
C SER A 77 -4.60 14.69 -8.74
N THR A 78 -5.38 15.71 -9.09
CA THR A 78 -5.90 16.67 -8.11
C THR A 78 -6.98 16.08 -7.20
N LYS A 79 -7.52 14.92 -7.55
CA LYS A 79 -8.56 14.26 -6.77
C LYS A 79 -8.00 13.29 -5.73
N PHE A 80 -6.71 13.01 -5.76
CA PHE A 80 -6.12 12.04 -4.86
C PHE A 80 -5.82 12.62 -3.48
N LYS A 81 -6.21 11.88 -2.45
CA LYS A 81 -5.68 11.99 -1.11
C LYS A 81 -4.54 10.98 -0.99
N TYR A 82 -3.61 11.18 -0.09
CA TYR A 82 -2.47 10.27 0.00
C TYR A 82 -2.11 9.92 1.43
N LYS A 83 -1.42 8.81 1.57
CA LYS A 83 -0.80 8.39 2.83
C LYS A 83 0.50 7.68 2.51
N ILE A 84 1.55 8.01 3.25
CA ILE A 84 2.82 7.29 3.18
C ILE A 84 2.94 6.46 4.46
N PHE A 85 3.12 5.16 4.29
CA PHE A 85 3.28 4.21 5.39
C PHE A 85 4.76 3.87 5.57
N ASP A 86 5.23 3.97 6.82
CA ASP A 86 6.61 3.63 7.17
C ASP A 86 6.81 2.11 7.22
N GLY A 87 8.03 1.67 6.91
CA GLY A 87 8.44 0.31 7.13
C GLY A 87 8.75 0.01 8.59
N TYR A 88 8.98 -1.26 8.88
CA TYR A 88 9.28 -1.74 10.23
C TYR A 88 10.62 -1.19 10.74
N TYR A 89 11.65 -1.25 9.91
CA TYR A 89 12.97 -0.73 10.23
C TYR A 89 13.06 0.73 9.82
N LYS A 90 12.92 1.61 10.79
CA LYS A 90 13.05 3.05 10.54
C LYS A 90 14.48 3.49 10.73
N GLU A 91 15.18 3.71 9.66
CA GLU A 91 16.37 4.53 9.67
C GLU A 91 15.90 5.96 9.42
N GLU A 92 15.63 6.71 10.46
CA GLU A 92 14.93 7.99 10.39
C GLU A 92 15.44 8.95 9.32
N ALA A 93 16.76 9.13 9.25
CA ALA A 93 17.35 10.01 8.24
C ALA A 93 17.05 9.55 6.82
N LYS A 94 17.15 8.25 6.59
CA LYS A 94 16.92 7.64 5.28
C LYS A 94 15.45 7.70 4.88
N PHE A 95 14.54 7.42 5.82
CA PHE A 95 13.10 7.54 5.56
C PHE A 95 12.71 9.00 5.30
N TYR A 96 13.22 9.91 6.09
CA TYR A 96 12.97 11.33 5.88
C TYR A 96 13.41 11.76 4.48
N HIS A 97 14.61 11.40 4.11
CA HIS A 97 15.16 11.73 2.79
C HIS A 97 14.32 11.13 1.66
N THR A 98 13.93 9.87 1.81
CA THR A 98 13.09 9.18 0.82
C THR A 98 11.72 9.85 0.70
N LYS A 99 11.09 10.21 1.81
CA LYS A 99 9.82 10.93 1.80
C LYS A 99 9.93 12.28 1.10
N GLU A 100 11.03 12.99 1.28
CA GLU A 100 11.25 14.26 0.59
C GLU A 100 11.39 14.06 -0.92
N ILE A 101 12.06 13.00 -1.35
CA ILE A 101 12.14 12.64 -2.78
C ILE A 101 10.74 12.37 -3.33
N ILE A 102 9.94 11.58 -2.61
CA ILE A 102 8.58 11.24 -3.02
C ILE A 102 7.72 12.50 -3.14
N LYS A 103 7.73 13.35 -2.13
CA LYS A 103 6.96 14.59 -2.12
C LYS A 103 7.38 15.54 -3.25
N LYS A 104 8.67 15.61 -3.52
CA LYS A 104 9.18 16.45 -4.60
C LYS A 104 8.68 15.96 -5.96
N HIS A 105 8.70 14.65 -6.20
CA HIS A 105 8.18 14.08 -7.44
C HIS A 105 6.70 14.34 -7.58
N PHE A 106 5.94 14.19 -6.50
CA PHE A 106 4.51 14.51 -6.54
C PHE A 106 4.27 15.97 -6.92
N LYS A 107 5.01 16.89 -6.36
CA LYS A 107 4.86 18.33 -6.69
C LYS A 107 5.17 18.62 -8.15
N GLU A 108 6.16 17.95 -8.70
CA GLU A 108 6.59 18.22 -10.09
C GLU A 108 5.66 17.59 -11.13
N TYR A 109 5.18 16.38 -10.86
CA TYR A 109 4.50 15.58 -11.88
C TYR A 109 3.02 15.39 -11.60
N ILE A 110 2.60 15.49 -10.36
CA ILE A 110 1.22 15.27 -9.96
C ILE A 110 0.84 16.30 -8.91
N PRO A 111 0.25 17.43 -9.32
CA PRO A 111 -0.33 18.32 -8.32
C PRO A 111 -1.47 17.59 -7.66
N PHE A 112 -1.32 17.24 -6.40
CA PHE A 112 -2.36 16.55 -5.66
C PHE A 112 -2.63 17.24 -4.33
N ASN A 113 -3.79 16.97 -3.80
CA ASN A 113 -4.22 17.52 -2.54
C ASN A 113 -3.45 16.82 -1.40
N GLU A 114 -2.78 17.60 -0.56
CA GLU A 114 -2.04 17.07 0.59
C GLU A 114 -2.96 16.55 1.70
N GLU A 115 -4.26 16.53 1.47
CA GLU A 115 -5.22 16.01 2.43
C GLU A 115 -4.98 14.51 2.65
N GLU A 116 -4.71 14.16 3.90
CA GLU A 116 -4.45 12.78 4.26
C GLU A 116 -5.74 11.96 4.27
N ILE A 117 -5.59 10.67 4.01
CA ILE A 117 -6.67 9.70 4.10
C ILE A 117 -6.94 9.45 5.59
N PRO A 118 -8.16 9.71 6.08
CA PRO A 118 -8.41 9.70 7.52
C PRO A 118 -8.50 8.31 8.16
N SER A 119 -8.86 7.29 7.39
CA SER A 119 -9.10 5.94 7.94
C SER A 119 -8.05 4.96 7.47
N THR A 120 -6.83 5.12 7.94
CA THR A 120 -5.73 4.22 7.58
C THR A 120 -5.21 3.48 8.80
N ALA A 121 -4.84 2.22 8.60
CA ALA A 121 -4.27 1.38 9.63
C ALA A 121 -3.07 0.62 9.08
N LEU A 122 -1.96 0.73 9.78
CA LEU A 122 -0.75 -0.01 9.47
C LEU A 122 -0.70 -1.23 10.37
N ILE A 123 -0.57 -2.39 9.76
CA ILE A 123 -0.45 -3.67 10.47
C ILE A 123 1.03 -3.93 10.70
N LYS A 124 1.40 -4.03 11.97
CA LYS A 124 2.78 -4.33 12.35
C LYS A 124 2.90 -5.81 12.64
N ASN A 125 3.84 -6.45 11.98
CA ASN A 125 4.11 -7.86 12.17
C ASN A 125 5.52 -8.03 12.73
N PRO A 126 5.69 -8.07 14.06
CA PRO A 126 7.01 -8.18 14.66
C PRO A 126 7.67 -9.54 14.40
N ASN A 127 6.91 -10.59 14.18
CA ASN A 127 7.47 -11.91 13.86
C ASN A 127 8.18 -11.92 12.51
N LEU A 128 7.68 -11.13 11.57
CA LEU A 128 8.27 -10.99 10.24
C LEU A 128 9.16 -9.76 10.13
N GLU A 129 9.22 -8.96 11.18
CA GLU A 129 9.92 -7.67 11.19
C GLU A 129 9.55 -6.82 9.98
N ALA A 130 8.25 -6.74 9.70
CA ALA A 130 7.72 -6.04 8.55
C ALA A 130 6.35 -5.46 8.87
N ASN A 131 6.02 -4.39 8.16
CA ASN A 131 4.70 -3.77 8.21
C ASN A 131 3.94 -4.11 6.94
N GLU A 132 2.62 -4.01 7.00
CA GLU A 132 1.76 -4.23 5.86
C GLU A 132 0.48 -3.41 6.01
N PHE A 133 -0.19 -3.13 4.91
CA PHE A 133 -1.51 -2.51 4.94
C PHE A 133 -2.33 -2.96 3.74
N TYR A 134 -3.64 -2.92 3.91
CA TYR A 134 -4.60 -3.27 2.88
C TYR A 134 -5.75 -2.28 2.93
N PHE A 135 -6.09 -1.71 1.79
CA PHE A 135 -7.07 -0.65 1.69
C PHE A 135 -8.22 -1.05 0.77
N ASP A 136 -9.44 -0.90 1.27
CA ASP A 136 -10.64 -1.18 0.49
C ASP A 136 -11.16 0.12 -0.13
N ALA A 137 -10.96 0.28 -1.43
CA ALA A 137 -11.36 1.48 -2.14
C ALA A 137 -12.89 1.66 -2.19
N SER A 138 -13.65 0.57 -2.08
CA SER A 138 -15.11 0.65 -2.08
C SER A 138 -15.67 1.27 -0.81
N THR A 139 -14.97 1.15 0.31
CA THR A 139 -15.37 1.71 1.60
C THR A 139 -14.55 2.92 2.03
N GLY A 140 -13.37 3.10 1.44
CA GLY A 140 -12.44 4.16 1.84
C GLY A 140 -11.73 3.89 3.15
N LYS A 141 -11.62 2.62 3.57
CA LYS A 141 -11.02 2.23 4.84
C LYS A 141 -10.00 1.14 4.67
N CYS A 142 -8.98 1.15 5.52
CA CYS A 142 -8.07 0.02 5.62
C CYS A 142 -8.76 -1.19 6.22
N VAL A 143 -8.38 -2.37 5.74
CA VAL A 143 -8.75 -3.63 6.37
C VAL A 143 -7.98 -3.72 7.69
N THR A 144 -8.68 -3.94 8.78
CA THR A 144 -8.06 -3.98 10.11
C THR A 144 -7.31 -5.28 10.33
N SER A 145 -6.34 -5.25 11.26
CA SER A 145 -5.63 -6.47 11.64
C SER A 145 -6.56 -7.54 12.19
N GLU A 146 -7.62 -7.13 12.92
CA GLU A 146 -8.61 -8.05 13.44
C GLU A 146 -9.40 -8.75 12.34
N ALA A 147 -9.88 -7.97 11.37
CA ALA A 147 -10.60 -8.53 10.23
C ALA A 147 -9.71 -9.44 9.40
N LEU A 148 -8.46 -9.03 9.18
CA LEU A 148 -7.51 -9.83 8.43
C LEU A 148 -7.19 -11.14 9.16
N ALA A 149 -6.99 -11.09 10.46
CA ALA A 149 -6.73 -12.28 11.26
C ALA A 149 -7.89 -13.27 11.18
N LEU A 150 -9.13 -12.80 11.27
CA LEU A 150 -10.30 -13.65 11.13
C LEU A 150 -10.38 -14.31 9.75
N LEU A 151 -10.04 -13.56 8.71
CA LEU A 151 -10.07 -14.08 7.36
C LEU A 151 -8.98 -15.12 7.10
N LEU A 152 -7.84 -14.97 7.75
CA LEU A 152 -6.71 -15.88 7.58
C LEU A 152 -6.78 -17.10 8.50
N GLU A 153 -7.61 -17.05 9.53
CA GLU A 153 -7.69 -18.09 10.55
C GLU A 153 -8.03 -19.46 9.98
N ASP A 154 -8.90 -19.52 8.98
CA ASP A 154 -9.34 -20.76 8.36
C ASP A 154 -8.20 -21.53 7.67
N SER A 155 -7.08 -20.88 7.40
CA SER A 155 -5.93 -21.50 6.76
C SER A 155 -4.64 -21.26 7.52
N THR A 156 -4.73 -20.80 8.73
CA THR A 156 -3.58 -20.42 9.56
C THR A 156 -2.57 -21.55 9.71
N ILE A 157 -3.05 -22.75 10.00
CA ILE A 157 -2.18 -23.91 10.20
C ILE A 157 -1.31 -24.13 8.96
N THR A 158 -1.93 -24.15 7.79
CA THR A 158 -1.21 -24.37 6.53
C THR A 158 -0.20 -23.26 6.27
N GLU A 159 -0.59 -22.03 6.50
CA GLU A 159 0.30 -20.89 6.32
C GLU A 159 1.48 -20.90 7.27
N GLU A 160 1.22 -21.22 8.53
CA GLU A 160 2.29 -21.30 9.53
C GLU A 160 3.27 -22.41 9.22
N GLU A 161 2.81 -23.56 8.74
CA GLU A 161 3.66 -24.66 8.34
C GLU A 161 4.55 -24.29 7.14
N ASN A 162 4.05 -23.48 6.24
CA ASN A 162 4.74 -23.08 5.03
C ASN A 162 5.63 -21.87 5.22
N LYS A 163 5.45 -21.13 6.31
CA LYS A 163 6.27 -19.94 6.55
C LYS A 163 7.65 -20.29 7.04
N PRO A 164 8.67 -19.72 6.45
CA PRO A 164 10.02 -19.80 6.99
C PRO A 164 10.06 -19.12 8.36
N LYS A 165 10.50 -19.81 9.37
CA LYS A 165 10.57 -19.25 10.70
C LYS A 165 11.79 -18.38 10.96
N HIS A 166 12.66 -18.34 10.01
CA HIS A 166 13.94 -17.62 10.06
C HIS A 166 13.91 -16.26 9.39
N ARG A 167 12.78 -15.78 9.08
CA ARG A 167 12.62 -14.53 8.32
C ARG A 167 13.28 -13.34 8.96
#